data_fb54664b062c9011569563cdab5d97da
#
_entry.id   fb54664b062c9011569563cdab5d97da
#
_cell.length_a   1.000
_cell.length_b   1.000
_cell.length_c   1.000
_cell.angle_alpha   90.00
_cell.angle_beta   90.00
_cell.angle_gamma   90.00
#
_symmetry.space_group_name_H-M   'P 1'
#
loop_
_entity.id
_entity.type
_entity.pdbx_description
1 polymer ?
#
loop_
_entity_poly.entity_id
_entity_poly.type
_entity_poly.pdbx_seq_one_letter_code
_entity_poly.pdbx_strand_id
1 'polypeptide(L)'
;MAGSLATSSTLSMKTVAVPKLSDAAMGADLLVFVVPHQFIRKLCDEMVGCVSARARGITLIKGIYEGPEGLRLISDVIREKMEIDVSVLMGANIANEVAAEKFCETTIGSRNVENGLLFKELLTTPNFRITVVEDADTVELCGALKNIVAVSAGFCDGLQCGDNTKAAVIRLGLMEMITFAQLFSKNGVVSTSTFLESCGVADLIATCYGGRNRRAAEAFVRTGKSIEVLEKEIFNGQKLQGPATSAEVYRILQQKCLVNRFPLFTAVYQICFEKRPVQEMISCLQSHPEDM
;
A
#
# COMPACT_ATOMS: atom_id res chain seq x y z
N MET A 1 -1.73 -16.25 -19.53
CA MET A 1 -3.16 -15.98 -19.76
C MET A 1 -3.46 -14.58 -19.27
N ALA A 2 -3.64 -13.65 -20.18
CA ALA A 2 -4.04 -12.27 -19.85
C ALA A 2 -5.50 -12.31 -19.39
N GLY A 3 -5.72 -12.11 -18.09
CA GLY A 3 -7.06 -12.00 -17.53
C GLY A 3 -7.76 -10.78 -18.10
N SER A 4 -8.90 -10.99 -18.73
CA SER A 4 -9.82 -9.98 -19.23
C SER A 4 -10.19 -8.99 -18.15
N LEU A 5 -9.56 -7.81 -18.15
CA LEU A 5 -10.10 -6.59 -17.55
C LEU A 5 -10.84 -5.84 -18.65
N ALA A 6 -11.97 -6.40 -19.06
CA ALA A 6 -12.90 -5.72 -19.96
C ALA A 6 -13.90 -4.91 -19.15
N THR A 7 -13.50 -3.76 -18.67
CA THR A 7 -14.39 -2.63 -18.53
C THR A 7 -14.01 -1.65 -19.62
N SER A 8 -14.98 -1.26 -20.43
CA SER A 8 -14.83 -0.44 -21.63
C SER A 8 -14.47 1.02 -21.34
N SER A 9 -13.33 1.27 -20.70
CA SER A 9 -12.65 2.54 -20.86
C SER A 9 -11.93 2.47 -22.20
N THR A 10 -12.36 3.23 -23.18
CA THR A 10 -11.70 3.40 -24.48
C THR A 10 -10.28 3.89 -24.20
N LEU A 11 -9.30 2.97 -24.23
CA LEU A 11 -7.89 3.33 -24.26
C LEU A 11 -7.68 4.30 -25.42
N SER A 12 -7.00 5.42 -25.19
CA SER A 12 -6.62 6.35 -26.25
C SER A 12 -6.01 5.57 -27.39
N MET A 13 -6.30 5.95 -28.66
CA MET A 13 -5.70 5.35 -29.85
C MET A 13 -4.16 5.37 -29.87
N LYS A 14 -3.53 6.09 -28.93
CA LYS A 14 -2.08 6.17 -28.74
C LYS A 14 -1.52 5.15 -27.76
N THR A 15 -2.35 4.33 -27.11
CA THR A 15 -1.89 3.31 -26.16
C THR A 15 -1.58 2.01 -26.91
N VAL A 16 -0.35 1.52 -26.77
CA VAL A 16 0.13 0.28 -27.40
C VAL A 16 0.56 -0.71 -26.32
N ALA A 17 0.04 -1.94 -26.42
CA ALA A 17 0.48 -3.03 -25.56
C ALA A 17 1.79 -3.64 -26.12
N VAL A 18 2.88 -3.55 -25.36
CA VAL A 18 4.19 -4.09 -25.73
C VAL A 18 4.55 -5.21 -24.77
N PRO A 19 4.48 -6.49 -25.19
CA PRO A 19 4.67 -7.64 -24.28
C PRO A 19 6.10 -7.78 -23.74
N LYS A 20 7.11 -7.34 -24.51
CA LYS A 20 8.50 -7.44 -24.10
C LYS A 20 8.90 -6.18 -23.34
N LEU A 21 9.31 -6.37 -22.08
CA LEU A 21 9.57 -5.27 -21.15
C LEU A 21 10.68 -4.33 -21.64
N SER A 22 11.78 -4.86 -22.16
CA SER A 22 12.88 -4.05 -22.70
C SER A 22 12.43 -3.14 -23.84
N ASP A 23 11.56 -3.64 -24.71
CA ASP A 23 11.06 -2.87 -25.85
C ASP A 23 10.07 -1.79 -25.39
N ALA A 24 9.27 -2.09 -24.36
CA ALA A 24 8.35 -1.12 -23.75
C ALA A 24 9.08 0.01 -23.01
N ALA A 25 10.22 -0.31 -22.39
CA ALA A 25 11.00 0.64 -21.60
C ALA A 25 11.97 1.47 -22.45
N MET A 26 12.35 0.98 -23.63
CA MET A 26 13.33 1.64 -24.50
C MET A 26 12.86 3.02 -24.94
N GLY A 27 13.66 4.05 -24.61
CA GLY A 27 13.36 5.44 -24.98
C GLY A 27 12.24 6.09 -24.16
N ALA A 28 11.77 5.43 -23.09
CA ALA A 28 10.78 6.02 -22.21
C ALA A 28 11.40 7.16 -21.37
N ASP A 29 10.73 8.30 -21.34
CA ASP A 29 11.07 9.44 -20.49
C ASP A 29 10.44 9.33 -19.12
N LEU A 30 9.23 8.73 -19.04
CA LEU A 30 8.46 8.54 -17.81
C LEU A 30 8.07 7.08 -17.65
N LEU A 31 8.28 6.54 -16.45
CA LEU A 31 7.97 5.17 -16.08
C LEU A 31 6.94 5.12 -14.95
N VAL A 32 5.85 4.39 -15.17
CA VAL A 32 4.80 4.17 -14.16
C VAL A 32 4.81 2.71 -13.72
N PHE A 33 5.21 2.46 -12.48
CA PHE A 33 5.32 1.11 -11.92
C PHE A 33 4.02 0.70 -11.23
N VAL A 34 3.29 -0.26 -11.82
CA VAL A 34 2.00 -0.76 -11.33
C VAL A 34 1.96 -2.29 -11.40
N VAL A 35 2.83 -2.94 -10.64
CA VAL A 35 2.98 -4.40 -10.60
C VAL A 35 2.97 -4.88 -9.15
N PRO A 36 2.67 -6.16 -8.87
CA PRO A 36 2.85 -6.70 -7.53
C PRO A 36 4.30 -6.58 -7.07
N HIS A 37 4.52 -6.13 -5.83
CA HIS A 37 5.84 -5.74 -5.31
C HIS A 37 6.89 -6.85 -5.43
N GLN A 38 6.51 -8.13 -5.29
CA GLN A 38 7.43 -9.27 -5.39
C GLN A 38 8.16 -9.37 -6.73
N PHE A 39 7.64 -8.75 -7.80
CA PHE A 39 8.25 -8.81 -9.13
C PHE A 39 9.18 -7.63 -9.43
N ILE A 40 9.16 -6.55 -8.63
CA ILE A 40 9.81 -5.29 -9.00
C ILE A 40 11.32 -5.43 -9.18
N ARG A 41 12.00 -6.22 -8.35
CA ARG A 41 13.45 -6.44 -8.47
C ARG A 41 13.82 -7.02 -9.83
N LYS A 42 13.12 -8.09 -10.22
CA LYS A 42 13.35 -8.76 -11.51
C LYS A 42 13.05 -7.81 -12.68
N LEU A 43 11.95 -7.06 -12.60
CA LEU A 43 11.58 -6.10 -13.64
C LEU A 43 12.62 -5.00 -13.79
N CYS A 44 13.14 -4.46 -12.69
CA CYS A 44 14.22 -3.48 -12.74
C CYS A 44 15.49 -4.08 -13.37
N ASP A 45 15.86 -5.32 -13.00
CA ASP A 45 17.03 -5.99 -13.58
C ASP A 45 16.89 -6.17 -15.10
N GLU A 46 15.69 -6.45 -15.60
CA GLU A 46 15.42 -6.58 -17.05
C GLU A 46 15.44 -5.23 -17.78
N MET A 47 15.22 -4.10 -17.08
CA MET A 47 15.18 -2.75 -17.65
C MET A 47 16.52 -2.01 -17.57
N VAL A 48 17.46 -2.47 -16.75
CA VAL A 48 18.80 -1.87 -16.66
C VAL A 48 19.45 -1.81 -18.04
N GLY A 49 19.95 -0.65 -18.42
CA GLY A 49 20.55 -0.39 -19.75
C GLY A 49 19.55 -0.14 -20.88
N CYS A 50 18.25 -0.34 -20.66
CA CYS A 50 17.22 -0.02 -21.66
C CYS A 50 16.61 1.37 -21.46
N VAL A 51 16.74 1.94 -20.27
CA VAL A 51 16.12 3.21 -19.85
C VAL A 51 17.18 4.29 -19.75
N SER A 52 16.85 5.50 -20.18
CA SER A 52 17.72 6.67 -20.04
C SER A 52 17.91 7.02 -18.57
N ALA A 53 19.15 7.42 -18.19
CA ALA A 53 19.44 7.99 -16.87
C ALA A 53 18.68 9.30 -16.57
N ARG A 54 18.05 9.92 -17.59
CA ARG A 54 17.18 11.09 -17.45
C ARG A 54 15.72 10.71 -17.24
N ALA A 55 15.35 9.44 -17.37
CA ALA A 55 13.99 8.98 -17.14
C ALA A 55 13.58 9.22 -15.68
N ARG A 56 12.30 9.44 -15.48
CA ARG A 56 11.70 9.65 -14.16
C ARG A 56 10.66 8.58 -13.90
N GLY A 57 10.66 8.04 -12.68
CA GLY A 57 9.75 7.00 -12.27
C GLY A 57 8.68 7.51 -11.31
N ILE A 58 7.51 6.87 -11.34
CA ILE A 58 6.51 6.95 -10.29
C ILE A 58 6.00 5.55 -9.98
N THR A 59 5.91 5.20 -8.70
CA THR A 59 5.39 3.90 -8.27
C THR A 59 4.04 4.04 -7.57
N LEU A 60 3.10 3.16 -7.93
CA LEU A 60 1.80 2.99 -7.28
C LEU A 60 1.76 1.68 -6.47
N ILE A 61 2.92 1.03 -6.29
CA ILE A 61 3.03 -0.27 -5.65
C ILE A 61 2.86 -0.11 -4.14
N LYS A 62 1.89 -0.80 -3.57
CA LYS A 62 1.57 -0.78 -2.13
C LYS A 62 2.21 -1.98 -1.45
N GLY A 63 3.39 -1.79 -0.88
CA GLY A 63 4.14 -2.83 -0.19
C GLY A 63 5.47 -2.32 0.33
N ILE A 64 6.12 -3.13 1.12
CA ILE A 64 7.46 -2.89 1.65
C ILE A 64 8.29 -4.15 1.51
N TYR A 65 9.59 -4.05 1.69
CA TYR A 65 10.48 -5.20 1.80
C TYR A 65 11.16 -5.24 3.16
N GLU A 66 11.39 -6.45 3.64
CA GLU A 66 12.36 -6.71 4.68
C GLU A 66 13.75 -6.84 4.03
N GLY A 67 14.65 -5.93 4.39
CA GLY A 67 16.06 -5.99 3.97
C GLY A 67 16.97 -6.43 5.13
N PRO A 68 18.27 -6.65 4.86
CA PRO A 68 19.25 -7.03 5.90
C PRO A 68 19.33 -6.01 7.05
N GLU A 69 19.08 -4.74 6.75
CA GLU A 69 19.12 -3.64 7.70
C GLU A 69 17.74 -3.27 8.27
N GLY A 70 16.68 -4.00 7.90
CA GLY A 70 15.29 -3.74 8.25
C GLY A 70 14.44 -3.29 7.07
N LEU A 71 13.61 -2.27 7.27
CA LEU A 71 12.67 -1.77 6.26
C LEU A 71 13.37 -1.25 4.99
N ARG A 72 12.85 -1.67 3.84
CA ARG A 72 13.18 -1.08 2.52
C ARG A 72 11.91 -0.71 1.77
N LEU A 73 11.86 0.52 1.26
CA LEU A 73 10.79 1.02 0.42
C LEU A 73 10.96 0.52 -1.02
N ILE A 74 9.83 0.32 -1.71
CA ILE A 74 9.84 -0.09 -3.13
C ILE A 74 10.50 0.98 -4.00
N SER A 75 10.21 2.25 -3.72
CA SER A 75 10.82 3.38 -4.43
C SER A 75 12.34 3.39 -4.30
N ASP A 76 12.89 3.05 -3.12
CA ASP A 76 14.35 2.95 -2.92
C ASP A 76 14.93 1.78 -3.73
N VAL A 77 14.25 0.65 -3.79
CA VAL A 77 14.68 -0.50 -4.61
C VAL A 77 14.75 -0.12 -6.09
N ILE A 78 13.78 0.63 -6.60
CA ILE A 78 13.78 1.08 -8.00
C ILE A 78 14.88 2.08 -8.23
N ARG A 79 15.04 3.10 -7.35
CA ARG A 79 16.11 4.12 -7.45
C ARG A 79 17.48 3.50 -7.51
N GLU A 80 17.78 2.58 -6.60
CA GLU A 80 19.09 1.93 -6.52
C GLU A 80 19.39 1.06 -7.73
N LYS A 81 18.40 0.33 -8.26
CA LYS A 81 18.64 -0.58 -9.39
C LYS A 81 18.69 0.13 -10.72
N MET A 82 17.90 1.17 -10.91
CA MET A 82 17.75 1.84 -12.19
C MET A 82 18.48 3.19 -12.26
N GLU A 83 18.99 3.68 -11.13
CA GLU A 83 19.69 4.97 -11.02
C GLU A 83 18.87 6.16 -11.55
N ILE A 84 17.54 6.11 -11.36
CA ILE A 84 16.60 7.17 -11.73
C ILE A 84 15.91 7.75 -10.51
N ASP A 85 15.39 8.98 -10.61
CA ASP A 85 14.52 9.53 -9.59
C ASP A 85 13.12 8.89 -9.63
N VAL A 86 12.54 8.61 -8.45
CA VAL A 86 11.27 7.91 -8.32
C VAL A 86 10.37 8.61 -7.31
N SER A 87 9.23 9.07 -7.78
CA SER A 87 8.11 9.55 -6.97
C SER A 87 7.20 8.39 -6.57
N VAL A 88 6.31 8.62 -5.61
CA VAL A 88 5.32 7.63 -5.16
C VAL A 88 3.92 8.23 -5.24
N LEU A 89 2.92 7.42 -5.60
CA LEU A 89 1.52 7.84 -5.66
C LEU A 89 0.66 6.89 -4.83
N MET A 90 0.06 7.43 -3.77
CA MET A 90 -0.85 6.68 -2.89
C MET A 90 -2.09 7.53 -2.59
N GLY A 91 -3.25 6.89 -2.43
CA GLY A 91 -4.47 7.60 -2.10
C GLY A 91 -5.73 6.76 -2.26
N ALA A 92 -6.88 7.37 -1.97
CA ALA A 92 -8.20 6.79 -2.13
C ALA A 92 -8.60 6.76 -3.63
N ASN A 93 -7.96 5.89 -4.40
CA ASN A 93 -8.04 5.84 -5.86
C ASN A 93 -8.28 4.41 -6.38
N ILE A 94 -9.40 3.81 -6.01
CA ILE A 94 -9.76 2.46 -6.46
C ILE A 94 -9.89 2.46 -7.99
N ALA A 95 -9.12 1.58 -8.66
CA ALA A 95 -8.95 1.59 -10.11
C ALA A 95 -10.27 1.59 -10.90
N ASN A 96 -11.26 0.80 -10.48
CA ASN A 96 -12.56 0.76 -11.16
C ASN A 96 -13.36 2.07 -11.01
N GLU A 97 -13.16 2.80 -9.92
CA GLU A 97 -13.81 4.08 -9.68
C GLU A 97 -13.14 5.19 -10.50
N VAL A 98 -11.80 5.18 -10.56
CA VAL A 98 -11.04 6.09 -11.44
C VAL A 98 -11.41 5.84 -12.90
N ALA A 99 -11.48 4.58 -13.34
CA ALA A 99 -11.87 4.21 -14.70
C ALA A 99 -13.33 4.59 -15.04
N ALA A 100 -14.21 4.63 -14.05
CA ALA A 100 -15.59 5.08 -14.17
C ALA A 100 -15.75 6.61 -14.03
N GLU A 101 -14.63 7.36 -14.02
CA GLU A 101 -14.57 8.81 -13.86
C GLU A 101 -15.27 9.35 -12.61
N LYS A 102 -15.36 8.51 -11.55
CA LYS A 102 -15.83 8.98 -10.24
C LYS A 102 -14.77 9.88 -9.61
N PHE A 103 -15.23 10.84 -8.80
CA PHE A 103 -14.30 11.72 -8.09
C PHE A 103 -13.42 10.90 -7.14
N CYS A 104 -12.11 11.05 -7.31
CA CYS A 104 -11.07 10.45 -6.48
C CYS A 104 -9.99 11.48 -6.19
N GLU A 105 -9.27 11.27 -5.12
CA GLU A 105 -8.07 12.06 -4.83
C GLU A 105 -6.89 11.17 -4.47
N THR A 106 -5.68 11.69 -4.70
CA THR A 106 -4.44 10.98 -4.41
C THR A 106 -3.33 11.93 -4.01
N THR A 107 -2.31 11.40 -3.36
CA THR A 107 -1.13 12.16 -2.96
C THR A 107 0.09 11.62 -3.70
N ILE A 108 0.85 12.51 -4.31
CA ILE A 108 2.19 12.21 -4.83
C ILE A 108 3.22 12.66 -3.80
N GLY A 109 4.03 11.72 -3.32
CA GLY A 109 5.23 11.99 -2.55
C GLY A 109 6.44 12.03 -3.47
N SER A 110 7.21 13.11 -3.44
CA SER A 110 8.39 13.24 -4.30
C SER A 110 9.49 14.04 -3.60
N ARG A 111 10.66 13.45 -3.48
CA ARG A 111 11.86 14.16 -2.95
C ARG A 111 12.31 15.29 -3.87
N ASN A 112 12.02 15.18 -5.16
CA ASN A 112 12.17 16.25 -6.14
C ASN A 112 10.79 16.79 -6.50
N VAL A 113 10.47 17.99 -6.01
CA VAL A 113 9.17 18.62 -6.20
C VAL A 113 8.81 18.81 -7.68
N GLU A 114 9.79 19.13 -8.54
CA GLU A 114 9.55 19.32 -9.97
C GLU A 114 9.07 18.01 -10.63
N ASN A 115 9.65 16.88 -10.25
CA ASN A 115 9.20 15.58 -10.73
C ASN A 115 7.79 15.23 -10.22
N GLY A 116 7.49 15.56 -8.97
CA GLY A 116 6.15 15.42 -8.41
C GLY A 116 5.11 16.26 -9.16
N LEU A 117 5.43 17.50 -9.49
CA LEU A 117 4.57 18.39 -10.25
C LEU A 117 4.39 17.91 -11.70
N LEU A 118 5.42 17.38 -12.33
CA LEU A 118 5.35 16.78 -13.67
C LEU A 118 4.35 15.62 -13.69
N PHE A 119 4.43 14.69 -12.73
CA PHE A 119 3.47 13.58 -12.65
C PHE A 119 2.06 14.06 -12.28
N LYS A 120 1.94 15.09 -11.45
CA LYS A 120 0.65 15.73 -11.19
C LYS A 120 0.03 16.27 -12.46
N GLU A 121 0.76 17.01 -13.28
CA GLU A 121 0.29 17.55 -14.56
C GLU A 121 -0.17 16.43 -15.50
N LEU A 122 0.63 15.36 -15.60
CA LEU A 122 0.34 14.20 -16.43
C LEU A 122 -0.96 13.47 -16.03
N LEU A 123 -1.21 13.35 -14.73
CA LEU A 123 -2.24 12.45 -14.20
C LEU A 123 -3.52 13.17 -13.75
N THR A 124 -3.49 14.49 -13.56
CA THR A 124 -4.66 15.26 -13.09
C THR A 124 -5.77 15.26 -14.14
N THR A 125 -7.00 15.00 -13.69
CA THR A 125 -8.23 15.19 -14.46
C THR A 125 -9.25 15.95 -13.60
N PRO A 126 -10.37 16.43 -14.14
CA PRO A 126 -11.42 17.07 -13.32
C PRO A 126 -11.93 16.20 -12.19
N ASN A 127 -11.89 14.86 -12.35
CA ASN A 127 -12.36 13.90 -11.36
C ASN A 127 -11.22 13.17 -10.62
N PHE A 128 -9.96 13.52 -10.90
CA PHE A 128 -8.79 12.94 -10.23
C PHE A 128 -7.88 14.04 -9.70
N ARG A 129 -8.14 14.42 -8.45
CA ARG A 129 -7.41 15.49 -7.75
C ARG A 129 -6.10 14.97 -7.18
N ILE A 130 -5.01 15.72 -7.37
CA ILE A 130 -3.67 15.32 -6.91
C ILE A 130 -3.03 16.42 -6.05
N THR A 131 -2.59 16.04 -4.86
CA THR A 131 -1.71 16.85 -3.99
C THR A 131 -0.28 16.34 -4.10
N VAL A 132 0.71 17.23 -4.09
CA VAL A 132 2.14 16.87 -4.06
C VAL A 132 2.73 17.26 -2.70
N VAL A 133 3.48 16.33 -2.09
CA VAL A 133 4.22 16.55 -0.84
C VAL A 133 5.67 16.05 -0.99
N GLU A 134 6.59 16.60 -0.20
CA GLU A 134 8.01 16.20 -0.23
C GLU A 134 8.26 14.90 0.56
N ASP A 135 7.41 14.59 1.53
CA ASP A 135 7.51 13.42 2.42
C ASP A 135 7.11 12.11 1.71
N ALA A 136 7.93 11.71 0.73
CA ALA A 136 7.68 10.55 -0.12
C ALA A 136 7.64 9.23 0.68
N ASP A 137 8.51 9.10 1.68
CA ASP A 137 8.61 7.89 2.48
C ASP A 137 7.31 7.64 3.25
N THR A 138 6.74 8.68 3.90
CA THR A 138 5.45 8.56 4.60
C THR A 138 4.31 8.23 3.64
N VAL A 139 4.26 8.87 2.46
CA VAL A 139 3.24 8.55 1.44
C VAL A 139 3.28 7.06 1.08
N GLU A 140 4.47 6.50 0.85
CA GLU A 140 4.63 5.09 0.50
C GLU A 140 4.24 4.16 1.66
N LEU A 141 4.67 4.49 2.88
CA LEU A 141 4.33 3.73 4.09
C LEU A 141 2.82 3.70 4.35
N CYS A 142 2.12 4.82 4.16
CA CYS A 142 0.66 4.86 4.27
C CYS A 142 0.00 3.83 3.35
N GLY A 143 0.42 3.78 2.08
CA GLY A 143 -0.13 2.84 1.10
C GLY A 143 0.08 1.36 1.46
N ALA A 144 1.19 1.03 2.12
CA ALA A 144 1.50 -0.32 2.56
C ALA A 144 0.76 -0.69 3.86
N LEU A 145 0.94 0.12 4.90
CA LEU A 145 0.51 -0.19 6.27
C LEU A 145 -1.02 -0.19 6.46
N LYS A 146 -1.75 0.68 5.75
CA LYS A 146 -3.22 0.72 5.80
C LYS A 146 -3.89 -0.63 5.56
N ASN A 147 -3.24 -1.50 4.80
CA ASN A 147 -3.79 -2.82 4.49
C ASN A 147 -3.83 -3.73 5.71
N ILE A 148 -2.91 -3.56 6.67
CA ILE A 148 -2.94 -4.26 7.96
C ILE A 148 -4.15 -3.80 8.77
N VAL A 149 -4.37 -2.49 8.84
CA VAL A 149 -5.53 -1.91 9.54
C VAL A 149 -6.85 -2.36 8.91
N ALA A 150 -6.89 -2.48 7.58
CA ALA A 150 -8.06 -2.98 6.88
C ALA A 150 -8.38 -4.45 7.22
N VAL A 151 -7.38 -5.29 7.50
CA VAL A 151 -7.59 -6.66 8.02
C VAL A 151 -8.25 -6.60 9.39
N SER A 152 -7.74 -5.76 10.32
CA SER A 152 -8.34 -5.56 11.64
C SER A 152 -9.79 -5.08 11.55
N ALA A 153 -10.09 -4.12 10.66
CA ALA A 153 -11.45 -3.65 10.42
C ALA A 153 -12.37 -4.78 9.91
N GLY A 154 -11.83 -5.68 9.07
CA GLY A 154 -12.56 -6.86 8.62
C GLY A 154 -12.81 -7.89 9.72
N PHE A 155 -11.90 -8.04 10.67
CA PHE A 155 -12.12 -8.86 11.87
C PHE A 155 -13.27 -8.29 12.71
N CYS A 156 -13.34 -6.95 12.89
CA CYS A 156 -14.48 -6.30 13.56
C CYS A 156 -15.81 -6.62 12.88
N ASP A 157 -15.86 -6.52 11.55
CA ASP A 157 -17.05 -6.81 10.77
C ASP A 157 -17.47 -8.30 10.93
N GLY A 158 -16.51 -9.22 10.89
CA GLY A 158 -16.74 -10.64 11.08
C GLY A 158 -17.22 -11.01 12.48
N LEU A 159 -16.68 -10.36 13.51
CA LEU A 159 -17.11 -10.50 14.92
C LEU A 159 -18.40 -9.74 15.24
N GLN A 160 -18.96 -9.00 14.26
CA GLN A 160 -20.14 -8.13 14.44
C GLN A 160 -19.95 -7.08 15.55
N CYS A 161 -18.74 -6.52 15.65
CA CYS A 161 -18.47 -5.40 16.54
C CYS A 161 -19.24 -4.16 16.07
N GLY A 162 -19.58 -3.28 17.00
CA GLY A 162 -20.26 -2.01 16.67
C GLY A 162 -19.33 -1.01 15.96
N ASP A 163 -19.92 0.03 15.36
CA ASP A 163 -19.20 1.07 14.62
C ASP A 163 -18.16 1.80 15.46
N ASN A 164 -18.41 1.99 16.75
CA ASN A 164 -17.45 2.59 17.68
C ASN A 164 -16.16 1.77 17.78
N THR A 165 -16.27 0.43 17.85
CA THR A 165 -15.11 -0.47 17.89
C THR A 165 -14.33 -0.39 16.59
N LYS A 166 -15.01 -0.42 15.45
CA LYS A 166 -14.37 -0.29 14.14
C LYS A 166 -13.68 1.07 13.98
N ALA A 167 -14.30 2.16 14.41
CA ALA A 167 -13.70 3.48 14.42
C ALA A 167 -12.45 3.55 15.31
N ALA A 168 -12.48 2.92 16.49
CA ALA A 168 -11.32 2.81 17.39
C ALA A 168 -10.18 2.04 16.73
N VAL A 169 -10.45 0.91 16.05
CA VAL A 169 -9.45 0.15 15.29
C VAL A 169 -8.79 1.02 14.22
N ILE A 170 -9.59 1.77 13.45
CA ILE A 170 -9.06 2.65 12.39
C ILE A 170 -8.17 3.74 12.98
N ARG A 171 -8.61 4.37 14.07
CA ARG A 171 -7.84 5.42 14.75
C ARG A 171 -6.53 4.88 15.34
N LEU A 172 -6.58 3.77 16.10
CA LEU A 172 -5.39 3.17 16.70
C LEU A 172 -4.43 2.65 15.63
N GLY A 173 -4.98 2.06 14.55
CA GLY A 173 -4.19 1.67 13.40
C GLY A 173 -3.47 2.85 12.74
N LEU A 174 -4.13 4.01 12.61
CA LEU A 174 -3.49 5.23 12.12
C LEU A 174 -2.35 5.68 13.04
N MET A 175 -2.53 5.59 14.37
CA MET A 175 -1.47 5.91 15.34
C MET A 175 -0.28 4.97 15.21
N GLU A 176 -0.50 3.65 15.03
CA GLU A 176 0.59 2.71 14.76
C GLU A 176 1.28 3.01 13.42
N MET A 177 0.55 3.41 12.37
CA MET A 177 1.14 3.84 11.10
C MET A 177 2.06 5.06 11.29
N ILE A 178 1.62 6.06 12.04
CA ILE A 178 2.41 7.28 12.35
C ILE A 178 3.68 6.89 13.11
N THR A 179 3.55 6.12 14.17
CA THR A 179 4.67 5.67 14.99
C THR A 179 5.66 4.83 14.18
N PHE A 180 5.16 3.95 13.31
CA PHE A 180 6.01 3.16 12.43
C PHE A 180 6.80 4.05 11.47
N ALA A 181 6.15 5.01 10.82
CA ALA A 181 6.82 5.94 9.94
C ALA A 181 7.90 6.75 10.68
N GLN A 182 7.60 7.27 11.88
CA GLN A 182 8.56 8.02 12.70
C GLN A 182 9.80 7.21 13.08
N LEU A 183 9.66 5.90 13.30
CA LEU A 183 10.77 5.03 13.70
C LEU A 183 11.60 4.52 12.51
N PHE A 184 11.00 4.39 11.34
CA PHE A 184 11.60 3.68 10.21
C PHE A 184 11.84 4.54 8.97
N SER A 185 11.31 5.76 8.89
CA SER A 185 11.65 6.68 7.80
C SER A 185 13.14 7.03 7.86
N LYS A 186 13.82 6.94 6.70
CA LYS A 186 15.27 7.19 6.59
C LYS A 186 15.59 8.61 6.13
N ASN A 187 14.65 9.28 5.49
CA ASN A 187 14.94 10.45 4.67
C ASN A 187 14.23 11.73 5.12
N GLY A 188 14.18 11.97 6.41
CA GLY A 188 13.66 13.25 6.90
C GLY A 188 12.70 13.16 8.06
N VAL A 189 12.12 14.30 8.41
CA VAL A 189 11.12 14.42 9.46
C VAL A 189 9.77 13.96 8.90
N VAL A 190 9.22 12.92 9.49
CA VAL A 190 7.84 12.49 9.20
C VAL A 190 6.86 13.59 9.57
N SER A 191 6.12 14.09 8.60
CA SER A 191 5.09 15.11 8.86
C SER A 191 3.75 14.45 9.18
N THR A 192 3.18 14.76 10.33
CA THR A 192 1.83 14.31 10.69
C THR A 192 0.79 14.82 9.68
N SER A 193 1.01 15.97 9.02
CA SER A 193 0.10 16.48 7.99
C SER A 193 0.02 15.57 6.77
N THR A 194 1.07 14.80 6.45
CA THR A 194 1.05 13.82 5.36
C THR A 194 0.00 12.73 5.61
N PHE A 195 -0.24 12.35 6.87
CA PHE A 195 -1.28 11.38 7.22
C PHE A 195 -2.70 11.93 7.08
N LEU A 196 -2.88 13.26 7.03
CA LEU A 196 -4.17 13.90 6.77
C LEU A 196 -4.47 14.02 5.27
N GLU A 197 -3.49 13.78 4.40
CA GLU A 197 -3.67 13.73 2.96
C GLU A 197 -4.41 12.46 2.50
N SER A 198 -4.72 12.40 1.20
CA SER A 198 -5.44 11.26 0.61
C SER A 198 -4.73 9.92 0.81
N CYS A 199 -3.39 9.89 0.80
CA CYS A 199 -2.60 8.68 1.05
C CYS A 199 -2.76 8.12 2.46
N GLY A 200 -3.05 8.97 3.45
CA GLY A 200 -3.24 8.59 4.84
C GLY A 200 -4.71 8.32 5.16
N VAL A 201 -5.39 9.28 5.78
CA VAL A 201 -6.73 9.09 6.36
C VAL A 201 -7.79 8.68 5.33
N ALA A 202 -7.79 9.26 4.12
CA ALA A 202 -8.84 8.95 3.14
C ALA A 202 -8.68 7.52 2.58
N ASP A 203 -7.46 7.11 2.21
CA ASP A 203 -7.19 5.76 1.69
C ASP A 203 -7.36 4.70 2.80
N LEU A 204 -7.04 5.04 4.04
CA LEU A 204 -7.30 4.17 5.20
C LEU A 204 -8.80 3.92 5.38
N ILE A 205 -9.62 4.98 5.41
CA ILE A 205 -11.08 4.87 5.52
C ILE A 205 -11.64 4.06 4.35
N ALA A 206 -11.32 4.43 3.10
CA ALA A 206 -11.82 3.73 1.92
C ALA A 206 -11.48 2.23 1.94
N THR A 207 -10.26 1.87 2.38
CA THR A 207 -9.80 0.49 2.44
C THR A 207 -10.45 -0.29 3.59
N CYS A 208 -10.71 0.35 4.74
CA CYS A 208 -11.37 -0.28 5.89
C CYS A 208 -12.88 -0.50 5.70
N TYR A 209 -13.51 0.19 4.74
CA TYR A 209 -14.93 -0.01 4.42
C TYR A 209 -15.13 -0.87 3.15
N GLY A 210 -14.42 -0.60 2.07
CA GLY A 210 -14.65 -1.24 0.75
C GLY A 210 -13.57 -2.21 0.29
N GLY A 211 -12.42 -2.27 0.96
CA GLY A 211 -11.22 -2.95 0.48
C GLY A 211 -11.28 -4.48 0.45
N ARG A 212 -10.46 -5.10 -0.41
CA ARG A 212 -10.33 -6.56 -0.52
C ARG A 212 -9.83 -7.20 0.78
N ASN A 213 -8.86 -6.58 1.46
CA ASN A 213 -8.30 -7.07 2.73
C ASN A 213 -9.37 -7.13 3.81
N ARG A 214 -10.21 -6.08 3.93
CA ARG A 214 -11.33 -6.04 4.86
C ARG A 214 -12.33 -7.18 4.58
N ARG A 215 -12.75 -7.36 3.32
CA ARG A 215 -13.70 -8.39 2.92
C ARG A 215 -13.17 -9.80 3.17
N ALA A 216 -11.89 -10.04 2.91
CA ALA A 216 -11.25 -11.32 3.18
C ALA A 216 -11.19 -11.62 4.67
N ALA A 217 -10.84 -10.63 5.49
CA ALA A 217 -10.76 -10.77 6.94
C ALA A 217 -12.15 -11.01 7.56
N GLU A 218 -13.19 -10.33 7.08
CA GLU A 218 -14.57 -10.62 7.46
C GLU A 218 -14.96 -12.08 7.14
N ALA A 219 -14.65 -12.54 5.92
CA ALA A 219 -14.92 -13.91 5.52
C ALA A 219 -14.10 -14.94 6.34
N PHE A 220 -12.83 -14.63 6.67
CA PHE A 220 -11.98 -15.44 7.55
C PHE A 220 -12.67 -15.71 8.89
N VAL A 221 -13.18 -14.67 9.54
CA VAL A 221 -13.87 -14.79 10.82
C VAL A 221 -15.18 -15.58 10.70
N ARG A 222 -15.99 -15.26 9.68
CA ARG A 222 -17.31 -15.88 9.51
C ARG A 222 -17.26 -17.34 9.08
N THR A 223 -16.25 -17.74 8.32
CA THR A 223 -16.18 -19.08 7.74
C THR A 223 -15.16 -20.00 8.40
N GLY A 224 -14.22 -19.47 9.17
CA GLY A 224 -13.09 -20.22 9.72
C GLY A 224 -12.08 -20.73 8.67
N LYS A 225 -12.22 -20.32 7.39
CA LYS A 225 -11.30 -20.72 6.32
C LYS A 225 -9.99 -19.94 6.42
N SER A 226 -8.88 -20.58 6.02
CA SER A 226 -7.58 -19.90 5.98
C SER A 226 -7.52 -18.82 4.91
N ILE A 227 -6.59 -17.86 5.07
CA ILE A 227 -6.37 -16.77 4.10
C ILE A 227 -6.09 -17.33 2.70
N GLU A 228 -5.28 -18.39 2.58
CA GLU A 228 -4.93 -19.01 1.29
C GLU A 228 -6.14 -19.61 0.58
N VAL A 229 -7.08 -20.18 1.33
CA VAL A 229 -8.34 -20.71 0.79
C VAL A 229 -9.21 -19.57 0.28
N LEU A 230 -9.34 -18.48 1.06
CA LEU A 230 -10.13 -17.32 0.68
C LEU A 230 -9.54 -16.57 -0.53
N GLU A 231 -8.21 -16.49 -0.64
CA GLU A 231 -7.53 -15.95 -1.83
C GLU A 231 -7.95 -16.70 -3.09
N LYS A 232 -8.03 -18.03 -3.03
CA LYS A 232 -8.42 -18.87 -4.18
C LYS A 232 -9.91 -18.73 -4.50
N GLU A 233 -10.78 -18.81 -3.48
CA GLU A 233 -12.23 -18.85 -3.67
C GLU A 233 -12.85 -17.49 -4.01
N ILE A 234 -12.37 -16.41 -3.38
CA ILE A 234 -13.00 -15.08 -3.49
C ILE A 234 -12.22 -14.16 -4.43
N PHE A 235 -10.88 -14.33 -4.52
CA PHE A 235 -10.01 -13.40 -5.22
C PHE A 235 -9.26 -14.03 -6.41
N ASN A 236 -9.72 -15.19 -6.91
CA ASN A 236 -9.13 -15.87 -8.07
C ASN A 236 -7.62 -16.12 -7.93
N GLY A 237 -7.16 -16.42 -6.72
CA GLY A 237 -5.75 -16.66 -6.41
C GLY A 237 -4.88 -15.41 -6.27
N GLN A 238 -5.46 -14.22 -6.34
CA GLN A 238 -4.71 -12.99 -6.09
C GLN A 238 -4.35 -12.88 -4.61
N LYS A 239 -3.07 -12.64 -4.34
CA LYS A 239 -2.56 -12.47 -2.98
C LYS A 239 -3.09 -11.21 -2.30
N LEU A 240 -3.42 -11.33 -1.02
CA LEU A 240 -3.85 -10.21 -0.18
C LEU A 240 -2.62 -9.50 0.40
N GLN A 241 -2.58 -8.19 0.23
CA GLN A 241 -1.45 -7.39 0.71
C GLN A 241 -1.45 -7.23 2.24
N GLY A 242 -2.63 -7.16 2.88
CA GLY A 242 -2.74 -6.95 4.32
C GLY A 242 -2.02 -8.03 5.15
N PRO A 243 -2.36 -9.32 5.01
CA PRO A 243 -1.63 -10.39 5.68
C PRO A 243 -0.14 -10.42 5.31
N ALA A 244 0.21 -10.28 4.02
CA ALA A 244 1.61 -10.28 3.58
C ALA A 244 2.42 -9.15 4.25
N THR A 245 1.91 -7.92 4.21
CA THR A 245 2.55 -6.76 4.85
C THR A 245 2.62 -6.92 6.36
N SER A 246 1.61 -7.52 7.01
CA SER A 246 1.68 -7.78 8.46
C SER A 246 2.82 -8.72 8.84
N ALA A 247 3.11 -9.72 8.00
CA ALA A 247 4.23 -10.63 8.22
C ALA A 247 5.59 -9.94 8.03
N GLU A 248 5.71 -9.06 7.04
CA GLU A 248 6.93 -8.26 6.80
C GLU A 248 7.17 -7.29 7.96
N VAL A 249 6.14 -6.54 8.36
CA VAL A 249 6.18 -5.61 9.50
C VAL A 249 6.55 -6.34 10.79
N TYR A 250 5.90 -7.47 11.08
CA TYR A 250 6.16 -8.23 12.30
C TYR A 250 7.63 -8.68 12.39
N ARG A 251 8.22 -9.17 11.31
CA ARG A 251 9.66 -9.55 11.29
C ARG A 251 10.56 -8.34 11.53
N ILE A 252 10.27 -7.19 10.94
CA ILE A 252 11.01 -5.94 11.16
C ILE A 252 10.91 -5.53 12.66
N LEU A 253 9.72 -5.59 13.23
CA LEU A 253 9.49 -5.27 14.65
C LEU A 253 10.21 -6.24 15.58
N GLN A 254 10.24 -7.53 15.25
CA GLN A 254 11.00 -8.54 16.02
C GLN A 254 12.50 -8.24 16.01
N GLN A 255 13.07 -7.96 14.83
CA GLN A 255 14.49 -7.62 14.70
C GLN A 255 14.90 -6.40 15.53
N LYS A 256 13.97 -5.47 15.75
CA LYS A 256 14.18 -4.24 16.51
C LYS A 256 13.69 -4.30 17.95
N CYS A 257 13.17 -5.44 18.40
CA CYS A 257 12.56 -5.62 19.74
C CYS A 257 11.40 -4.64 20.03
N LEU A 258 10.61 -4.33 19.01
CA LEU A 258 9.53 -3.33 19.06
C LEU A 258 8.12 -3.92 19.00
N VAL A 259 7.96 -5.24 19.00
CA VAL A 259 6.67 -5.94 18.84
C VAL A 259 5.59 -5.39 19.79
N ASN A 260 5.95 -5.16 21.06
CA ASN A 260 5.01 -4.67 22.07
C ASN A 260 4.54 -3.20 21.86
N ARG A 261 5.22 -2.44 20.99
CA ARG A 261 4.82 -1.07 20.67
C ARG A 261 3.78 -1.00 19.56
N PHE A 262 3.51 -2.12 18.89
CA PHE A 262 2.60 -2.21 17.75
C PHE A 262 1.58 -3.35 17.97
N PRO A 263 0.74 -3.23 18.99
CA PRO A 263 -0.14 -4.33 19.39
C PRO A 263 -1.16 -4.69 18.29
N LEU A 264 -1.70 -3.71 17.55
CA LEU A 264 -2.67 -3.98 16.48
C LEU A 264 -2.01 -4.71 15.30
N PHE A 265 -0.85 -4.22 14.82
CA PHE A 265 -0.12 -4.87 13.73
C PHE A 265 0.33 -6.28 14.11
N THR A 266 0.78 -6.45 15.35
CA THR A 266 1.17 -7.73 15.93
C THR A 266 -0.01 -8.70 16.01
N ALA A 267 -1.17 -8.24 16.50
CA ALA A 267 -2.37 -9.08 16.59
C ALA A 267 -2.83 -9.57 15.22
N VAL A 268 -2.80 -8.71 14.20
CA VAL A 268 -3.14 -9.12 12.83
C VAL A 268 -2.25 -10.25 12.35
N TYR A 269 -0.94 -10.13 12.51
CA TYR A 269 0.00 -11.18 12.13
C TYR A 269 -0.29 -12.51 12.88
N GLN A 270 -0.41 -12.44 14.21
CA GLN A 270 -0.62 -13.61 15.05
C GLN A 270 -1.95 -14.32 14.74
N ILE A 271 -3.01 -13.57 14.47
CA ILE A 271 -4.30 -14.14 14.06
C ILE A 271 -4.19 -14.81 12.70
N CYS A 272 -3.56 -14.16 11.73
CA CYS A 272 -3.46 -14.68 10.36
C CYS A 272 -2.55 -15.91 10.24
N PHE A 273 -1.44 -15.97 11.01
CA PHE A 273 -0.37 -16.96 10.80
C PHE A 273 -0.08 -17.85 11.99
N GLU A 274 -0.35 -17.41 13.23
CA GLU A 274 -0.08 -18.17 14.45
C GLU A 274 -1.34 -18.79 15.04
N LYS A 275 -2.49 -18.70 14.32
CA LYS A 275 -3.78 -19.26 14.75
C LYS A 275 -4.28 -18.73 16.09
N ARG A 276 -3.91 -17.50 16.45
CA ARG A 276 -4.48 -16.85 17.64
C ARG A 276 -5.98 -16.60 17.44
N PRO A 277 -6.79 -16.68 18.50
CA PRO A 277 -8.21 -16.35 18.43
C PRO A 277 -8.43 -14.91 17.97
N VAL A 278 -9.39 -14.70 17.06
CA VAL A 278 -9.69 -13.34 16.52
C VAL A 278 -10.14 -12.38 17.63
N GLN A 279 -10.73 -12.91 18.70
CA GLN A 279 -11.16 -12.16 19.88
C GLN A 279 -9.98 -11.46 20.61
N GLU A 280 -8.76 -11.94 20.47
CA GLU A 280 -7.57 -11.31 21.04
C GLU A 280 -7.32 -9.91 20.47
N MET A 281 -7.85 -9.59 19.28
CA MET A 281 -7.82 -8.23 18.75
C MET A 281 -8.55 -7.24 19.67
N ILE A 282 -9.69 -7.63 20.25
CA ILE A 282 -10.41 -6.75 21.20
C ILE A 282 -9.59 -6.52 22.46
N SER A 283 -8.93 -7.57 22.99
CA SER A 283 -8.04 -7.45 24.14
C SER A 283 -6.86 -6.51 23.83
N CYS A 284 -6.34 -6.58 22.60
CA CYS A 284 -5.28 -5.67 22.13
C CYS A 284 -5.75 -4.20 22.15
N LEU A 285 -6.99 -3.90 21.77
CA LEU A 285 -7.53 -2.53 21.82
C LEU A 285 -7.65 -2.03 23.27
N GLN A 286 -8.06 -2.90 24.20
CA GLN A 286 -8.24 -2.56 25.60
C GLN A 286 -6.91 -2.27 26.32
N SER A 287 -5.82 -2.89 25.88
CA SER A 287 -4.48 -2.75 26.45
C SER A 287 -3.53 -1.93 25.57
N HIS A 288 -4.07 -1.23 24.56
CA HIS A 288 -3.26 -0.41 23.66
C HIS A 288 -2.59 0.72 24.45
N PRO A 289 -1.29 0.97 24.24
CA PRO A 289 -0.59 2.05 24.92
C PRO A 289 -1.27 3.41 24.70
N GLU A 290 -1.42 4.21 25.75
CA GLU A 290 -2.04 5.54 25.65
C GLU A 290 -1.12 6.53 24.94
N ASP A 291 0.19 6.40 25.14
CA ASP A 291 1.23 7.24 24.57
C ASP A 291 2.00 6.47 23.49
N MET A 292 1.77 6.82 22.25
CA MET A 292 2.51 6.29 21.09
C MET A 292 3.31 7.41 20.39
#